data_39e69af6b985273bfb0751e3bfee1214
#
_entry.id   39e69af6b985273bfb0751e3bfee1214
#
_cell.length_a   1.000
_cell.length_b   1.000
_cell.length_c   1.000
_cell.angle_alpha   90.00
_cell.angle_beta   90.00
_cell.angle_gamma   90.00
#
_symmetry.space_group_name_H-M   'P 1'
#
loop_
_entity.id
_entity.type
_entity.pdbx_description
1 polymer ?
#
loop_
_entity_poly.entity_id
_entity_poly.type
_entity_poly.pdbx_seq_one_letter_code
_entity_poly.pdbx_strand_id
1 'polypeptide(L)'
;MKLTITLHYNTQWGESLHLAFTTVANVHNAPTLPMQTDGEGRWFVTVEGDYKPSAPYTFVVMENGNIRRTEWRHHTLPDTLHGHVHISDRWVDRSELAPFYSSAFTRAIFAHDTHSTTPHGAAGICICCEAPTIRKDQVLAVCGNAKALGAWDTNHARIMEPHGTEWQLWLDKGELGENCEFKFIILEKTAEGCNDNENHHPEANNSQLSIINYQLVAWEPGENRTLHIDHYSDVSLRVLRTYTLRDPQEHWRGAGVAIPVFSLRSKKSFGIGEFSDIPLMVDWAAKTGQCFLQLLPVNDTTMNRNWHESYPYNAITCFALNPMYIRLEEVGVLTDKEAMKEF
;
A
#
# COMPACT_ATOMS: atom_id res chain seq x y z
N MET A 1 -9.25 -12.24 -25.25
CA MET A 1 -7.83 -12.05 -24.97
C MET A 1 -7.23 -13.29 -24.33
N LYS A 2 -5.93 -13.48 -24.40
CA LYS A 2 -5.21 -14.58 -23.71
C LYS A 2 -4.51 -14.03 -22.49
N LEU A 3 -4.70 -14.66 -21.32
CA LEU A 3 -4.10 -14.25 -20.05
C LEU A 3 -3.31 -15.43 -19.47
N THR A 4 -2.02 -15.23 -19.27
CA THR A 4 -1.15 -16.18 -18.57
C THR A 4 -0.72 -15.58 -17.24
N ILE A 5 -0.96 -16.29 -16.14
CA ILE A 5 -0.51 -15.89 -14.81
C ILE A 5 0.46 -16.94 -14.28
N THR A 6 1.60 -16.49 -13.81
CA THR A 6 2.64 -17.35 -13.22
C THR A 6 2.93 -16.91 -11.79
N LEU A 7 3.21 -17.90 -10.94
CA LEU A 7 3.55 -17.71 -9.54
C LEU A 7 4.64 -18.70 -9.14
N HIS A 8 5.59 -18.27 -8.34
CA HIS A 8 6.55 -19.17 -7.70
C HIS A 8 6.12 -19.46 -6.26
N TYR A 9 5.76 -20.72 -5.96
CA TYR A 9 5.25 -21.11 -4.65
C TYR A 9 5.56 -22.58 -4.35
N ASN A 10 6.04 -22.85 -3.13
CA ASN A 10 6.34 -24.21 -2.70
C ASN A 10 5.14 -24.82 -1.99
N THR A 11 4.49 -25.77 -2.64
CA THR A 11 3.40 -26.56 -2.07
C THR A 11 3.95 -27.78 -1.33
N GLN A 12 3.16 -28.31 -0.40
CA GLN A 12 3.43 -29.60 0.22
C GLN A 12 2.86 -30.72 -0.63
N TRP A 13 3.27 -31.95 -0.33
CA TRP A 13 2.76 -33.13 -1.02
C TRP A 13 1.23 -33.25 -0.82
N GLY A 14 0.49 -33.45 -1.92
CA GLY A 14 -0.98 -33.50 -1.90
C GLY A 14 -1.66 -32.14 -2.04
N GLU A 15 -0.91 -31.03 -2.01
CA GLU A 15 -1.43 -29.69 -2.29
C GLU A 15 -1.32 -29.33 -3.77
N SER A 16 -2.26 -28.52 -4.25
CA SER A 16 -2.24 -27.88 -5.56
C SER A 16 -2.54 -26.38 -5.44
N LEU A 17 -2.00 -25.59 -6.36
CA LEU A 17 -2.28 -24.17 -6.44
C LEU A 17 -3.39 -23.90 -7.43
N HIS A 18 -4.33 -23.05 -7.07
CA HIS A 18 -5.46 -22.65 -7.90
C HIS A 18 -5.58 -21.14 -7.96
N LEU A 19 -6.17 -20.64 -9.04
CA LEU A 19 -6.52 -19.23 -9.25
C LEU A 19 -8.03 -19.05 -9.18
N ALA A 20 -8.50 -18.03 -8.47
CA ALA A 20 -9.90 -17.61 -8.46
C ALA A 20 -10.01 -16.14 -8.89
N PHE A 21 -10.87 -15.83 -9.87
CA PHE A 21 -11.15 -14.44 -10.28
C PHE A 21 -12.17 -13.80 -9.34
N THR A 22 -11.72 -13.51 -8.13
CA THR A 22 -12.53 -12.91 -7.07
C THR A 22 -11.64 -12.29 -5.97
N THR A 23 -12.26 -11.57 -5.05
CA THR A 23 -11.57 -11.06 -3.84
C THR A 23 -11.36 -12.18 -2.81
N VAL A 24 -10.40 -12.01 -1.91
CA VAL A 24 -10.14 -12.94 -0.79
C VAL A 24 -11.40 -13.20 0.04
N ALA A 25 -12.22 -12.18 0.28
CA ALA A 25 -13.46 -12.33 1.06
C ALA A 25 -14.50 -13.28 0.42
N ASN A 26 -14.49 -13.41 -0.90
CA ASN A 26 -15.47 -14.19 -1.66
C ASN A 26 -14.90 -15.51 -2.20
N VAL A 27 -13.64 -15.83 -1.96
CA VAL A 27 -12.92 -16.93 -2.60
C VAL A 27 -13.51 -18.31 -2.29
N HIS A 28 -14.06 -18.51 -1.10
CA HIS A 28 -14.69 -19.78 -0.69
C HIS A 28 -15.97 -20.12 -1.48
N ASN A 29 -16.60 -19.13 -2.10
CA ASN A 29 -17.84 -19.29 -2.88
C ASN A 29 -17.60 -19.13 -4.39
N ALA A 30 -16.37 -18.96 -4.84
CA ALA A 30 -16.03 -18.75 -6.24
C ALA A 30 -15.44 -20.00 -6.88
N PRO A 31 -15.65 -20.21 -8.19
CA PRO A 31 -14.96 -21.27 -8.91
C PRO A 31 -13.45 -21.01 -8.92
N THR A 32 -12.67 -22.07 -8.73
CA THR A 32 -11.22 -22.04 -8.79
C THR A 32 -10.70 -22.75 -10.03
N LEU A 33 -9.65 -22.24 -10.64
CA LEU A 33 -8.97 -22.82 -11.79
C LEU A 33 -7.67 -23.47 -11.32
N PRO A 34 -7.45 -24.76 -11.56
CA PRO A 34 -6.20 -25.41 -11.21
C PRO A 34 -5.05 -24.84 -12.03
N MET A 35 -3.94 -24.54 -11.37
CA MET A 35 -2.70 -24.17 -12.02
C MET A 35 -1.86 -25.41 -12.33
N GLN A 36 -1.05 -25.34 -13.37
CA GLN A 36 -0.07 -26.35 -13.74
C GLN A 36 1.28 -26.01 -13.10
N THR A 37 2.11 -27.02 -12.85
CA THR A 37 3.46 -26.82 -12.31
C THR A 37 4.49 -27.55 -13.17
N ASP A 38 5.70 -27.00 -13.24
CA ASP A 38 6.87 -27.64 -13.83
C ASP A 38 7.66 -28.52 -12.85
N GLY A 39 7.22 -28.55 -11.56
CA GLY A 39 7.86 -29.33 -10.51
C GLY A 39 8.99 -28.60 -9.76
N GLU A 40 9.39 -27.40 -10.21
CA GLU A 40 10.43 -26.57 -9.56
C GLU A 40 9.84 -25.43 -8.73
N GLY A 41 8.56 -25.56 -8.33
CA GLY A 41 7.84 -24.53 -7.58
C GLY A 41 7.25 -23.42 -8.43
N ARG A 42 7.42 -23.46 -9.73
CA ARG A 42 6.75 -22.55 -10.66
C ARG A 42 5.37 -23.08 -11.03
N TRP A 43 4.37 -22.28 -10.81
CA TRP A 43 2.98 -22.55 -11.15
C TRP A 43 2.50 -21.58 -12.23
N PHE A 44 1.68 -22.05 -13.13
CA PHE A 44 1.13 -21.22 -14.20
C PHE A 44 -0.28 -21.68 -14.61
N VAL A 45 -1.06 -20.72 -15.09
CA VAL A 45 -2.35 -20.97 -15.73
C VAL A 45 -2.50 -20.04 -16.91
N THR A 46 -3.02 -20.57 -18.01
CA THR A 46 -3.37 -19.78 -19.19
C THR A 46 -4.86 -19.92 -19.44
N VAL A 47 -5.53 -18.79 -19.57
CA VAL A 47 -6.98 -18.72 -19.80
C VAL A 47 -7.28 -17.78 -20.97
N GLU A 48 -8.36 -18.05 -21.69
CA GLU A 48 -8.86 -17.22 -22.77
C GLU A 48 -10.26 -16.72 -22.40
N GLY A 49 -10.54 -15.46 -22.67
CA GLY A 49 -11.84 -14.87 -22.34
C GLY A 49 -11.80 -13.35 -22.36
N ASP A 50 -12.94 -12.77 -22.00
CA ASP A 50 -13.09 -11.33 -21.79
C ASP A 50 -12.97 -11.02 -20.30
N TYR A 51 -11.85 -10.46 -19.92
CA TYR A 51 -11.56 -10.03 -18.54
C TYR A 51 -11.71 -8.53 -18.42
N LYS A 52 -12.31 -8.09 -17.32
CA LYS A 52 -12.42 -6.66 -17.05
C LYS A 52 -11.10 -6.11 -16.50
N PRO A 53 -10.67 -4.91 -16.94
CA PRO A 53 -9.60 -4.18 -16.29
C PRO A 53 -9.83 -4.09 -14.77
N SER A 54 -8.76 -4.10 -14.00
CA SER A 54 -8.78 -4.05 -12.52
C SER A 54 -9.62 -5.15 -11.85
N ALA A 55 -10.01 -6.21 -12.57
CA ALA A 55 -10.75 -7.33 -11.96
C ALA A 55 -9.89 -8.01 -10.89
N PRO A 56 -10.46 -8.34 -9.72
CA PRO A 56 -9.72 -9.00 -8.65
C PRO A 56 -9.47 -10.48 -8.98
N TYR A 57 -8.31 -10.97 -8.54
CA TYR A 57 -8.00 -12.39 -8.51
C TYR A 57 -7.21 -12.77 -7.25
N THR A 58 -7.31 -14.03 -6.84
CA THR A 58 -6.71 -14.55 -5.61
C THR A 58 -6.14 -15.93 -5.87
N PHE A 59 -4.96 -16.20 -5.35
CA PHE A 59 -4.40 -17.56 -5.33
C PHE A 59 -4.87 -18.30 -4.08
N VAL A 60 -5.12 -19.60 -4.23
CA VAL A 60 -5.49 -20.49 -3.14
C VAL A 60 -4.74 -21.79 -3.23
N VAL A 61 -4.39 -22.36 -2.08
CA VAL A 61 -3.86 -23.72 -1.97
C VAL A 61 -5.01 -24.67 -1.68
N MET A 62 -5.16 -25.67 -2.51
CA MET A 62 -6.17 -26.72 -2.40
C MET A 62 -5.55 -28.02 -1.88
N GLU A 63 -6.25 -28.72 -1.01
CA GLU A 63 -5.92 -30.06 -0.56
C GLU A 63 -7.20 -30.88 -0.49
N ASN A 64 -7.24 -32.06 -1.11
CA ASN A 64 -8.41 -32.96 -1.15
C ASN A 64 -9.73 -32.25 -1.56
N GLY A 65 -9.66 -31.32 -2.52
CA GLY A 65 -10.82 -30.58 -3.03
C GLY A 65 -11.30 -29.42 -2.16
N ASN A 66 -10.62 -29.13 -1.04
CA ASN A 66 -10.96 -28.04 -0.15
C ASN A 66 -9.86 -26.96 -0.15
N ILE A 67 -10.25 -25.72 0.07
CA ILE A 67 -9.30 -24.61 0.25
C ILE A 67 -8.62 -24.80 1.63
N ARG A 68 -7.31 -25.01 1.61
CA ARG A 68 -6.48 -25.13 2.80
C ARG A 68 -5.90 -23.78 3.24
N ARG A 69 -5.45 -22.97 2.29
CA ARG A 69 -4.87 -21.63 2.52
C ARG A 69 -5.30 -20.68 1.43
N THR A 70 -5.52 -19.43 1.82
CA THR A 70 -5.74 -18.30 0.93
C THR A 70 -4.67 -17.25 1.19
N GLU A 71 -4.45 -16.38 0.21
CA GLU A 71 -3.68 -15.16 0.44
C GLU A 71 -4.38 -14.22 1.43
N TRP A 72 -3.64 -13.24 1.92
CA TRP A 72 -4.18 -12.19 2.80
C TRP A 72 -4.86 -11.07 2.02
N ARG A 73 -4.44 -10.82 0.79
CA ARG A 73 -5.00 -9.79 -0.09
C ARG A 73 -5.15 -10.37 -1.49
N HIS A 74 -6.13 -9.88 -2.23
CA HIS A 74 -6.29 -10.20 -3.64
C HIS A 74 -5.41 -9.29 -4.51
N HIS A 75 -5.12 -9.76 -5.70
CA HIS A 75 -4.47 -9.01 -6.76
C HIS A 75 -5.53 -8.37 -7.66
N THR A 76 -5.11 -7.47 -8.53
CA THR A 76 -5.96 -6.89 -9.58
C THR A 76 -5.31 -7.05 -10.94
N LEU A 77 -6.10 -7.31 -11.96
CA LEU A 77 -5.63 -7.29 -13.32
C LEU A 77 -5.19 -5.86 -13.71
N PRO A 78 -4.26 -5.71 -14.67
CA PRO A 78 -3.91 -4.41 -15.21
C PRO A 78 -5.11 -3.64 -15.77
N ASP A 79 -5.03 -2.30 -15.77
CA ASP A 79 -6.07 -1.44 -16.34
C ASP A 79 -6.15 -1.55 -17.86
N THR A 80 -5.08 -1.97 -18.51
CA THR A 80 -5.03 -2.20 -19.95
C THR A 80 -4.87 -3.68 -20.25
N LEU A 81 -5.86 -4.26 -20.92
CA LEU A 81 -5.92 -5.69 -21.23
C LEU A 81 -6.26 -5.91 -22.72
N HIS A 82 -5.27 -6.33 -23.51
CA HIS A 82 -5.51 -6.76 -24.89
C HIS A 82 -4.41 -7.70 -25.40
N GLY A 83 -4.72 -8.47 -26.41
CA GLY A 83 -3.80 -9.45 -26.97
C GLY A 83 -3.49 -10.59 -25.98
N HIS A 84 -2.20 -10.88 -25.80
CA HIS A 84 -1.70 -11.82 -24.81
C HIS A 84 -1.04 -11.06 -23.67
N VAL A 85 -1.61 -11.14 -22.46
CA VAL A 85 -1.08 -10.56 -21.23
C VAL A 85 -0.44 -11.68 -20.40
N HIS A 86 0.81 -11.48 -19.99
CA HIS A 86 1.50 -12.37 -19.06
C HIS A 86 1.85 -11.64 -17.76
N ILE A 87 1.32 -12.14 -16.64
CA ILE A 87 1.57 -11.63 -15.30
C ILE A 87 2.45 -12.63 -14.56
N SER A 88 3.65 -12.19 -14.16
CA SER A 88 4.48 -12.91 -13.21
C SER A 88 4.21 -12.31 -11.83
N ASP A 89 3.62 -13.08 -10.94
CA ASP A 89 3.15 -12.63 -9.65
C ASP A 89 3.84 -13.33 -8.48
N ARG A 90 3.46 -13.00 -7.28
CA ARG A 90 3.96 -13.57 -6.03
C ARG A 90 2.81 -13.84 -5.08
N TRP A 91 2.99 -14.76 -4.15
CA TRP A 91 2.05 -15.00 -3.06
C TRP A 91 2.08 -13.84 -2.07
N VAL A 92 0.91 -13.32 -1.70
CA VAL A 92 0.77 -12.26 -0.70
C VAL A 92 0.47 -12.86 0.67
N ASP A 93 1.49 -12.91 1.53
CA ASP A 93 1.44 -13.46 2.87
C ASP A 93 1.25 -12.41 3.98
N ARG A 94 1.08 -11.14 3.61
CA ARG A 94 0.95 -10.02 4.55
C ARG A 94 -0.44 -9.41 4.51
N SER A 95 -1.04 -9.29 5.69
CA SER A 95 -2.31 -8.61 5.89
C SER A 95 -2.20 -7.10 5.60
N GLU A 96 -3.32 -6.48 5.21
CA GLU A 96 -3.47 -5.02 5.15
C GLU A 96 -3.26 -4.35 6.52
N LEU A 97 -3.41 -5.13 7.61
CA LEU A 97 -3.18 -4.66 8.98
C LEU A 97 -1.74 -4.85 9.45
N ALA A 98 -0.88 -5.47 8.65
CA ALA A 98 0.53 -5.59 8.97
C ALA A 98 1.17 -4.19 9.06
N PRO A 99 2.17 -3.98 9.93
CA PRO A 99 2.93 -2.73 9.99
C PRO A 99 3.40 -2.32 8.60
N PHE A 100 3.40 -1.04 8.32
CA PHE A 100 3.71 -0.40 7.04
C PHE A 100 2.67 -0.59 5.92
N TYR A 101 1.74 -1.54 6.01
CA TYR A 101 0.63 -1.73 5.06
C TYR A 101 -0.68 -1.14 5.56
N SER A 102 -0.78 -0.86 6.85
CA SER A 102 -1.98 -0.25 7.43
C SER A 102 -2.20 1.17 6.94
N SER A 103 -3.44 1.63 6.96
CA SER A 103 -3.80 2.99 6.53
C SER A 103 -3.11 4.09 7.32
N ALA A 104 -2.71 3.83 8.57
CA ALA A 104 -1.95 4.76 9.39
C ALA A 104 -0.57 5.06 8.78
N PHE A 105 0.08 4.05 8.21
CA PHE A 105 1.37 4.21 7.55
C PHE A 105 1.21 4.67 6.10
N THR A 106 0.38 4.00 5.31
CA THR A 106 0.26 4.26 3.87
C THR A 106 -0.37 5.61 3.55
N ARG A 107 -1.27 6.13 4.40
CA ARG A 107 -1.96 7.41 4.17
C ARG A 107 -1.39 8.58 4.96
N ALA A 108 -0.75 8.35 6.11
CA ALA A 108 -0.26 9.44 6.95
C ALA A 108 1.27 9.57 6.91
N ILE A 109 2.01 8.47 7.03
CA ILE A 109 3.48 8.52 7.19
C ILE A 109 4.17 8.47 5.82
N PHE A 110 3.78 7.52 4.96
CA PHE A 110 4.39 7.35 3.63
C PHE A 110 3.56 7.96 2.51
N ALA A 111 2.43 8.61 2.80
CA ALA A 111 1.41 9.13 1.91
C ALA A 111 1.96 9.61 0.55
N HIS A 112 1.99 8.71 -0.42
CA HIS A 112 2.20 9.06 -1.81
C HIS A 112 0.85 9.28 -2.47
N ASP A 113 0.69 10.40 -3.17
CA ASP A 113 -0.48 10.64 -3.97
C ASP A 113 -0.52 9.62 -5.11
N THR A 114 -1.55 8.78 -5.11
CA THR A 114 -1.83 7.88 -6.22
C THR A 114 -2.45 8.69 -7.34
N HIS A 115 -1.62 9.23 -8.23
CA HIS A 115 -2.14 9.81 -9.45
C HIS A 115 -2.54 8.66 -10.38
N SER A 116 -3.79 8.70 -10.85
CA SER A 116 -4.24 7.86 -11.95
C SER A 116 -3.48 8.30 -13.19
N THR A 117 -2.48 7.56 -13.55
CA THR A 117 -1.70 7.83 -14.75
C THR A 117 -2.49 7.48 -15.98
N THR A 118 -2.23 8.21 -17.05
CA THR A 118 -2.74 7.95 -18.39
C THR A 118 -2.53 6.48 -18.77
N PRO A 119 -3.52 5.84 -19.41
CA PRO A 119 -3.37 4.48 -19.87
C PRO A 119 -2.13 4.37 -20.74
N HIS A 120 -1.16 3.60 -20.29
CA HIS A 120 0.02 3.29 -21.09
C HIS A 120 -0.38 2.45 -22.30
N GLY A 121 0.36 2.63 -23.41
CA GLY A 121 0.10 1.91 -24.66
C GLY A 121 0.03 0.40 -24.46
N ALA A 122 -0.65 -0.23 -25.38
CA ALA A 122 -1.09 -1.61 -25.35
C ALA A 122 0.00 -2.69 -25.33
N ALA A 123 1.23 -2.34 -25.57
CA ALA A 123 2.34 -3.28 -25.69
C ALA A 123 3.51 -2.80 -24.84
N GLY A 124 4.05 -3.70 -24.00
CA GLY A 124 5.17 -3.31 -23.18
C GLY A 124 5.47 -4.23 -22.01
N ILE A 125 6.30 -3.71 -21.12
CA ILE A 125 6.69 -4.35 -19.87
C ILE A 125 6.36 -3.39 -18.73
N CYS A 126 5.63 -3.88 -17.72
CA CYS A 126 5.40 -3.18 -16.48
C CYS A 126 6.23 -3.83 -15.37
N ILE A 127 7.19 -3.12 -14.84
CA ILE A 127 7.98 -3.55 -13.67
C ILE A 127 7.28 -3.00 -12.43
N CYS A 128 6.82 -3.89 -11.56
CA CYS A 128 6.20 -3.55 -10.29
C CYS A 128 7.13 -3.91 -9.13
N CYS A 129 7.28 -3.01 -8.18
CA CYS A 129 8.06 -3.24 -6.97
C CYS A 129 7.27 -2.88 -5.72
N GLU A 130 7.13 -3.81 -4.79
CA GLU A 130 6.56 -3.50 -3.50
C GLU A 130 7.60 -2.82 -2.61
N ALA A 131 7.33 -1.57 -2.24
CA ALA A 131 8.21 -0.74 -1.43
C ALA A 131 7.39 0.19 -0.52
N PRO A 132 6.77 -0.35 0.55
CA PRO A 132 5.88 0.42 1.43
C PRO A 132 6.61 1.45 2.28
N THR A 133 7.93 1.38 2.37
CA THR A 133 8.75 2.19 3.29
C THR A 133 9.37 3.43 2.65
N ILE A 134 9.11 3.68 1.37
CA ILE A 134 9.57 4.89 0.68
C ILE A 134 8.88 6.11 1.31
N ARG A 135 9.66 7.10 1.72
CA ARG A 135 9.13 8.30 2.39
C ARG A 135 8.47 9.25 1.40
N LYS A 136 7.63 10.16 1.92
CA LYS A 136 6.88 11.13 1.12
C LYS A 136 7.78 12.04 0.25
N ASP A 137 8.96 12.37 0.74
CA ASP A 137 9.99 13.17 0.05
C ASP A 137 10.87 12.36 -0.90
N GLN A 138 10.63 11.05 -1.00
CA GLN A 138 11.41 10.11 -1.80
C GLN A 138 10.58 9.50 -2.93
N VAL A 139 11.28 9.00 -3.93
CA VAL A 139 10.71 8.20 -5.02
C VAL A 139 11.58 6.98 -5.27
N LEU A 140 10.95 5.92 -5.76
CA LEU A 140 11.65 4.75 -6.26
C LEU A 140 11.95 4.94 -7.75
N ALA A 141 13.14 4.53 -8.17
CA ALA A 141 13.52 4.54 -9.58
C ALA A 141 14.24 3.25 -9.96
N VAL A 142 14.32 2.99 -11.26
CA VAL A 142 15.04 1.85 -11.85
C VAL A 142 16.24 2.40 -12.61
N CYS A 143 17.43 1.87 -12.30
CA CYS A 143 18.67 2.14 -13.02
C CYS A 143 19.28 0.82 -13.50
N GLY A 144 19.72 0.76 -14.76
CA GLY A 144 20.17 -0.51 -15.34
C GLY A 144 21.06 -0.33 -16.57
N ASN A 145 21.49 -1.44 -17.16
CA ASN A 145 22.42 -1.47 -18.29
C ASN A 145 21.78 -0.96 -19.60
N ALA A 146 20.46 -1.07 -19.76
CA ALA A 146 19.77 -0.54 -20.93
C ALA A 146 19.81 0.99 -20.97
N LYS A 147 19.91 1.58 -22.17
CA LYS A 147 19.88 3.03 -22.36
C LYS A 147 18.60 3.64 -21.78
N ALA A 148 17.47 2.97 -21.95
CA ALA A 148 16.17 3.37 -21.38
C ALA A 148 16.15 3.38 -19.84
N LEU A 149 17.08 2.69 -19.18
CA LEU A 149 17.25 2.66 -17.74
C LEU A 149 18.48 3.43 -17.25
N GLY A 150 18.97 4.36 -18.08
CA GLY A 150 20.08 5.25 -17.75
C GLY A 150 21.48 4.69 -17.96
N ALA A 151 21.65 3.48 -18.47
CA ALA A 151 22.98 2.86 -18.69
C ALA A 151 23.88 2.96 -17.44
N TRP A 152 23.32 2.69 -16.27
CA TRP A 152 23.91 2.80 -14.92
C TRP A 152 24.23 4.25 -14.46
N ASP A 153 23.80 5.28 -15.21
CA ASP A 153 23.85 6.67 -14.74
C ASP A 153 22.55 7.01 -14.00
N THR A 154 22.68 7.30 -12.72
CA THR A 154 21.54 7.63 -11.85
C THR A 154 20.81 8.91 -12.24
N ASN A 155 21.47 9.82 -12.94
CA ASN A 155 20.84 11.04 -13.48
C ASN A 155 19.92 10.76 -14.67
N HIS A 156 19.97 9.55 -15.22
CA HIS A 156 19.13 9.09 -16.31
C HIS A 156 18.28 7.88 -15.94
N ALA A 157 18.20 7.53 -14.64
CA ALA A 157 17.34 6.46 -14.14
C ALA A 157 15.86 6.76 -14.43
N ARG A 158 15.02 5.75 -14.42
CA ARG A 158 13.56 5.89 -14.65
C ARG A 158 12.82 5.90 -13.33
N ILE A 159 12.19 7.03 -13.02
CA ILE A 159 11.33 7.15 -11.83
C ILE A 159 10.10 6.27 -12.01
N MET A 160 9.72 5.56 -10.97
CA MET A 160 8.52 4.74 -10.89
C MET A 160 7.34 5.54 -10.36
N GLU A 161 6.14 5.15 -10.71
CA GLU A 161 4.90 5.77 -10.25
C GLU A 161 4.34 5.00 -9.05
N PRO A 162 3.92 5.70 -7.97
CA PRO A 162 3.37 5.04 -6.79
C PRO A 162 1.92 4.59 -7.00
N HIS A 163 1.63 3.34 -6.62
CA HIS A 163 0.30 2.74 -6.56
C HIS A 163 0.07 2.12 -5.18
N GLY A 164 -0.20 2.95 -4.18
CA GLY A 164 -0.28 2.52 -2.79
C GLY A 164 1.08 2.07 -2.25
N THR A 165 1.23 0.78 -1.94
CA THR A 165 2.51 0.18 -1.50
C THR A 165 3.35 -0.37 -2.63
N GLU A 166 2.79 -0.45 -3.84
CA GLU A 166 3.46 -0.90 -5.05
C GLU A 166 3.88 0.30 -5.90
N TRP A 167 5.05 0.20 -6.52
CA TRP A 167 5.59 1.17 -7.49
C TRP A 167 5.64 0.52 -8.86
N GLN A 168 5.26 1.26 -9.89
CA GLN A 168 5.17 0.74 -11.26
C GLN A 168 6.03 1.56 -12.23
N LEU A 169 6.70 0.87 -13.15
CA LEU A 169 7.42 1.45 -14.27
C LEU A 169 7.00 0.77 -15.56
N TRP A 170 6.50 1.56 -16.51
CA TRP A 170 6.10 1.11 -17.83
C TRP A 170 7.21 1.40 -18.85
N LEU A 171 7.53 0.40 -19.66
CA LEU A 171 8.59 0.43 -20.66
C LEU A 171 8.11 -0.25 -21.95
N ASP A 172 8.55 0.25 -23.09
CA ASP A 172 8.39 -0.46 -24.36
C ASP A 172 9.39 -1.62 -24.45
N LYS A 173 8.95 -2.77 -24.98
CA LYS A 173 9.83 -3.94 -25.14
C LYS A 173 11.09 -3.61 -25.96
N GLY A 174 10.95 -2.79 -26.99
CA GLY A 174 12.07 -2.39 -27.86
C GLY A 174 13.12 -1.50 -27.18
N GLU A 175 12.81 -0.92 -26.04
CA GLU A 175 13.74 -0.08 -25.26
C GLU A 175 14.73 -0.90 -24.44
N LEU A 176 14.42 -2.17 -24.17
CA LEU A 176 15.24 -3.08 -23.38
C LEU A 176 15.93 -4.10 -24.29
N GLY A 177 17.21 -4.36 -24.09
CA GLY A 177 17.94 -5.42 -24.77
C GLY A 177 17.54 -6.83 -24.25
N GLU A 178 17.99 -7.87 -24.93
CA GLU A 178 17.66 -9.28 -24.62
C GLU A 178 17.92 -9.66 -23.16
N ASN A 179 19.04 -9.16 -22.61
CA ASN A 179 19.45 -9.34 -21.22
C ASN A 179 19.53 -7.99 -20.53
N CYS A 180 18.48 -7.61 -19.83
CA CYS A 180 18.41 -6.39 -19.11
C CYS A 180 18.80 -6.61 -17.63
N GLU A 181 19.88 -5.96 -17.17
CA GLU A 181 20.24 -5.92 -15.77
C GLU A 181 19.85 -4.57 -15.18
N PHE A 182 19.31 -4.59 -13.98
CA PHE A 182 18.90 -3.37 -13.30
C PHE A 182 18.93 -3.51 -11.77
N LYS A 183 18.83 -2.37 -11.08
CA LYS A 183 18.58 -2.23 -9.66
C LYS A 183 17.53 -1.17 -9.39
N PHE A 184 16.85 -1.30 -8.27
CA PHE A 184 16.08 -0.20 -7.72
C PHE A 184 17.00 0.75 -6.96
N ILE A 185 16.70 2.04 -7.09
CA ILE A 185 17.37 3.12 -6.36
C ILE A 185 16.34 4.01 -5.69
N ILE A 186 16.73 4.58 -4.56
CA ILE A 186 15.93 5.57 -3.84
C ILE A 186 16.49 6.94 -4.13
N LEU A 187 15.62 7.82 -4.57
CA LEU A 187 15.92 9.23 -4.86
C LEU A 187 15.12 10.12 -3.90
N GLU A 188 15.68 11.26 -3.50
CA GLU A 188 15.04 12.24 -2.63
C GLU A 188 14.92 13.58 -3.34
N LYS A 189 13.80 14.29 -3.18
CA LYS A 189 13.60 15.62 -3.75
C LYS A 189 14.61 16.61 -3.18
N THR A 190 15.24 17.41 -4.05
CA THR A 190 16.13 18.49 -3.61
C THR A 190 15.32 19.70 -3.14
N ALA A 191 15.91 20.54 -2.29
CA ALA A 191 15.25 21.75 -1.77
C ALA A 191 14.78 22.72 -2.87
N GLU A 192 15.43 22.73 -4.03
CA GLU A 192 15.03 23.52 -5.20
C GLU A 192 13.77 22.98 -5.89
N GLY A 193 13.48 21.69 -5.74
CA GLY A 193 12.25 21.03 -6.22
C GLY A 193 11.04 21.23 -5.35
N CYS A 194 11.17 21.83 -4.16
CA CYS A 194 10.09 22.06 -3.20
C CYS A 194 9.36 23.40 -3.37
N ASN A 195 9.71 24.21 -4.37
CA ASN A 195 9.00 25.46 -4.68
C ASN A 195 7.79 25.23 -5.60
N ASP A 196 6.93 24.30 -5.22
CA ASP A 196 5.62 24.11 -5.87
C ASP A 196 4.66 25.21 -5.41
N ASN A 197 4.53 26.24 -6.23
CA ASN A 197 3.29 27.00 -6.26
C ASN A 197 2.16 26.02 -6.66
N GLU A 198 1.22 25.75 -5.78
CA GLU A 198 0.12 24.79 -5.87
C GLU A 198 -0.87 25.01 -7.03
N ASN A 199 -0.53 25.79 -8.05
CA ASN A 199 -1.44 26.20 -9.15
C ASN A 199 -0.97 25.86 -10.57
N HIS A 200 -0.01 24.97 -10.75
CA HIS A 200 0.27 24.44 -12.08
C HIS A 200 -0.25 23.01 -12.20
N HIS A 201 -1.43 22.85 -12.79
CA HIS A 201 -1.82 21.61 -13.46
C HIS A 201 -0.77 21.32 -14.53
N PRO A 202 0.02 20.25 -14.47
CA PRO A 202 0.85 19.86 -15.58
C PRO A 202 -0.08 19.41 -16.71
N GLU A 203 -0.04 20.16 -17.81
CA GLU A 203 -0.64 19.70 -19.06
C GLU A 203 -0.08 18.31 -19.40
N ALA A 204 -0.99 17.40 -19.72
CA ALA A 204 -0.73 16.02 -20.06
C ALA A 204 0.06 15.92 -21.37
N ASN A 205 1.39 16.11 -21.31
CA ASN A 205 2.28 15.72 -22.38
C ASN A 205 3.70 15.52 -21.85
N ASN A 206 4.12 14.26 -21.88
CA ASN A 206 5.47 13.74 -21.61
C ASN A 206 5.83 13.55 -20.11
N SER A 207 5.43 12.41 -19.57
CA SER A 207 5.74 11.93 -18.23
C SER A 207 7.17 11.39 -18.06
N GLN A 208 8.17 12.23 -18.29
CA GLN A 208 9.45 12.11 -17.63
C GLN A 208 9.49 13.17 -16.55
N LEU A 209 9.13 12.78 -15.32
CA LEU A 209 9.47 13.56 -14.13
C LEU A 209 10.98 13.85 -14.24
N SER A 210 11.32 15.12 -14.33
CA SER A 210 12.72 15.51 -14.54
C SER A 210 13.53 15.09 -13.30
N ILE A 211 14.44 14.17 -13.48
CA ILE A 211 15.34 13.67 -12.42
C ILE A 211 16.23 14.79 -11.84
N ILE A 212 16.31 15.94 -12.51
CA ILE A 212 17.13 17.11 -12.12
C ILE A 212 16.81 17.60 -10.69
N ASN A 213 15.59 17.36 -10.21
CA ASN A 213 15.13 17.79 -8.89
C ASN A 213 15.32 16.70 -7.81
N TYR A 214 16.09 15.67 -8.11
CA TYR A 214 16.29 14.55 -7.19
C TYR A 214 17.77 14.27 -6.99
N GLN A 215 18.13 13.82 -5.80
CA GLN A 215 19.46 13.31 -5.47
C GLN A 215 19.39 11.82 -5.09
N LEU A 216 20.44 11.08 -5.40
CA LEU A 216 20.55 9.68 -5.02
C LEU A 216 20.71 9.56 -3.50
N VAL A 217 19.82 8.79 -2.87
CA VAL A 217 19.92 8.40 -1.46
C VAL A 217 20.66 7.08 -1.33
N ALA A 218 20.20 6.06 -2.05
CA ALA A 218 20.77 4.72 -1.93
C ALA A 218 20.45 3.82 -3.14
N TRP A 219 21.35 2.85 -3.37
CA TRP A 219 21.11 1.69 -4.21
C TRP A 219 20.56 0.55 -3.38
N GLU A 220 19.64 -0.26 -3.95
CA GLU A 220 19.28 -1.52 -3.29
C GLU A 220 20.52 -2.42 -3.15
N PRO A 221 20.68 -3.12 -2.00
CA PRO A 221 21.83 -4.01 -1.78
C PRO A 221 21.70 -5.33 -2.58
N GLY A 222 22.79 -6.10 -2.60
CA GLY A 222 22.87 -7.40 -3.26
C GLY A 222 23.17 -7.29 -4.74
N GLU A 223 22.93 -8.37 -5.47
CA GLU A 223 23.25 -8.49 -6.89
C GLU A 223 22.23 -7.76 -7.78
N ASN A 224 22.62 -7.48 -9.03
CA ASN A 224 21.72 -6.93 -10.02
C ASN A 224 20.55 -7.88 -10.28
N ARG A 225 19.41 -7.31 -10.58
CA ARG A 225 18.25 -8.06 -11.04
C ARG A 225 18.37 -8.26 -12.54
N THR A 226 17.96 -9.42 -13.01
CA THR A 226 18.03 -9.77 -14.43
C THR A 226 16.65 -9.96 -15.00
N LEU A 227 16.39 -9.42 -16.18
CA LEU A 227 15.17 -9.60 -16.94
C LEU A 227 15.53 -10.10 -18.34
N HIS A 228 15.05 -11.33 -18.66
CA HIS A 228 15.19 -11.93 -19.98
C HIS A 228 13.94 -11.63 -20.80
N ILE A 229 14.11 -11.03 -21.98
CA ILE A 229 13.00 -10.52 -22.80
C ILE A 229 12.58 -11.52 -23.88
N ASP A 230 13.50 -12.31 -24.42
CA ASP A 230 13.31 -13.16 -25.60
C ASP A 230 12.25 -14.26 -25.44
N HIS A 231 12.03 -14.75 -24.22
CA HIS A 231 11.09 -15.83 -23.96
C HIS A 231 9.60 -15.43 -24.10
N TYR A 232 9.30 -14.17 -24.45
CA TYR A 232 7.94 -13.62 -24.43
C TYR A 232 7.61 -12.83 -25.71
N SER A 233 8.07 -13.30 -26.85
CA SER A 233 7.87 -12.62 -28.14
C SER A 233 6.40 -12.50 -28.54
N ASP A 234 5.56 -13.49 -28.16
CA ASP A 234 4.11 -13.54 -28.44
C ASP A 234 3.26 -12.77 -27.40
N VAL A 235 3.87 -12.28 -26.32
CA VAL A 235 3.17 -11.55 -25.25
C VAL A 235 3.07 -10.08 -25.60
N SER A 236 1.87 -9.52 -25.62
CA SER A 236 1.63 -8.08 -25.87
C SER A 236 2.03 -7.22 -24.66
N LEU A 237 1.64 -7.65 -23.46
CA LEU A 237 1.94 -6.98 -22.20
C LEU A 237 2.51 -7.98 -21.20
N ARG A 238 3.66 -7.68 -20.62
CA ARG A 238 4.28 -8.43 -19.53
C ARG A 238 4.27 -7.62 -18.25
N VAL A 239 3.64 -8.12 -17.20
CA VAL A 239 3.59 -7.49 -15.87
C VAL A 239 4.43 -8.32 -14.91
N LEU A 240 5.37 -7.67 -14.23
CA LEU A 240 6.34 -8.29 -13.33
C LEU A 240 6.08 -7.78 -11.91
N ARG A 241 5.30 -8.52 -11.11
CA ARG A 241 4.96 -8.23 -9.71
C ARG A 241 5.76 -9.05 -8.70
N THR A 242 6.83 -9.67 -9.13
CA THR A 242 7.65 -10.54 -8.28
C THR A 242 8.64 -9.76 -7.40
N TYR A 243 8.80 -8.47 -7.62
CA TYR A 243 9.84 -7.69 -6.94
C TYR A 243 9.32 -7.06 -5.64
N THR A 244 10.15 -7.19 -4.62
CA THR A 244 10.09 -6.41 -3.37
C THR A 244 11.40 -5.68 -3.23
N LEU A 245 11.37 -4.42 -2.82
CA LEU A 245 12.58 -3.63 -2.60
C LEU A 245 13.42 -4.29 -1.49
N ARG A 246 14.70 -4.51 -1.76
CA ARG A 246 15.70 -4.80 -0.73
C ARG A 246 16.08 -3.45 -0.12
N ASP A 247 15.27 -3.01 0.86
CA ASP A 247 15.39 -1.66 1.40
C ASP A 247 16.77 -1.44 2.02
N PRO A 248 17.59 -0.51 1.50
CA PRO A 248 18.91 -0.18 2.03
C PRO A 248 18.83 0.76 3.23
N GLN A 249 17.67 1.37 3.45
CA GLN A 249 17.48 2.31 4.53
C GLN A 249 17.28 1.57 5.85
N GLU A 250 17.62 2.22 6.95
CA GLU A 250 17.22 1.73 8.26
C GLU A 250 15.69 1.65 8.34
N HIS A 251 15.20 0.63 9.02
CA HIS A 251 13.78 0.50 9.28
C HIS A 251 13.24 1.77 9.90
N TRP A 252 12.04 2.19 9.46
CA TRP A 252 11.36 3.34 10.04
C TRP A 252 11.33 3.25 11.56
N ARG A 253 11.76 4.30 12.22
CA ARG A 253 11.71 4.45 13.67
C ARG A 253 10.91 5.69 13.99
N GLY A 254 9.96 5.58 14.90
CA GLY A 254 9.17 6.69 15.36
C GLY A 254 8.92 6.59 16.86
N ALA A 255 8.87 7.73 17.52
CA ALA A 255 8.43 7.85 18.90
C ALA A 255 7.02 8.41 18.94
N GLY A 256 6.22 7.98 19.92
CA GLY A 256 4.88 8.48 20.14
C GLY A 256 4.41 8.23 21.56
N VAL A 257 3.22 8.69 21.89
CA VAL A 257 2.62 8.54 23.21
C VAL A 257 1.33 7.71 23.10
N ALA A 258 1.20 6.74 24.00
CA ALA A 258 -0.06 6.07 24.28
C ALA A 258 -0.73 6.77 25.46
N ILE A 259 -1.94 7.29 25.27
CA ILE A 259 -2.61 8.11 26.29
C ILE A 259 -4.14 7.87 26.28
N PRO A 260 -4.77 7.68 27.44
CA PRO A 260 -6.22 7.67 27.52
C PRO A 260 -6.75 9.11 27.45
N VAL A 261 -7.88 9.29 26.74
CA VAL A 261 -8.51 10.60 26.60
C VAL A 261 -8.82 11.21 27.98
N PHE A 262 -9.30 10.42 28.92
CA PHE A 262 -9.65 10.91 30.27
C PHE A 262 -8.48 11.53 31.05
N SER A 263 -7.24 11.25 30.70
CA SER A 263 -6.05 11.82 31.34
C SER A 263 -5.60 13.16 30.75
N LEU A 264 -6.15 13.55 29.60
CA LEU A 264 -5.88 14.87 29.03
C LEU A 264 -6.43 15.98 29.94
N ARG A 265 -5.75 17.10 29.95
CA ARG A 265 -6.18 18.31 30.73
C ARG A 265 -5.90 19.55 29.93
N SER A 266 -6.91 20.39 29.82
CA SER A 266 -6.79 21.76 29.34
C SER A 266 -7.47 22.73 30.33
N LYS A 267 -7.34 24.02 30.07
CA LYS A 267 -8.06 25.04 30.87
C LYS A 267 -9.58 24.95 30.72
N LYS A 268 -10.06 24.25 29.69
CA LYS A 268 -11.48 24.10 29.37
C LYS A 268 -12.04 22.73 29.73
N SER A 269 -11.20 21.78 30.18
CA SER A 269 -11.68 20.44 30.54
C SER A 269 -12.55 20.48 31.79
N PHE A 270 -13.69 19.80 31.75
CA PHE A 270 -14.62 19.70 32.86
C PHE A 270 -14.40 18.42 33.68
N GLY A 271 -13.38 18.45 34.54
CA GLY A 271 -13.06 17.36 35.46
C GLY A 271 -12.23 16.23 34.87
N ILE A 272 -12.48 15.81 33.63
CA ILE A 272 -11.71 14.79 32.90
C ILE A 272 -11.28 15.32 31.54
N GLY A 273 -10.41 14.58 30.83
CA GLY A 273 -10.07 14.88 29.45
C GLY A 273 -11.22 14.56 28.50
N GLU A 274 -11.38 15.38 27.49
CA GLU A 274 -12.48 15.36 26.53
C GLU A 274 -11.94 15.23 25.10
N PHE A 275 -12.79 14.84 24.14
CA PHE A 275 -12.37 14.76 22.73
C PHE A 275 -11.81 16.09 22.19
N SER A 276 -12.36 17.21 22.66
CA SER A 276 -11.89 18.57 22.31
C SER A 276 -10.50 18.91 22.87
N ASP A 277 -9.91 18.08 23.73
CA ASP A 277 -8.54 18.23 24.20
C ASP A 277 -7.52 17.51 23.30
N ILE A 278 -7.97 16.59 22.44
CA ILE A 278 -7.10 15.82 21.53
C ILE A 278 -6.31 16.74 20.58
N PRO A 279 -6.90 17.75 19.91
CA PRO A 279 -6.15 18.66 19.04
C PRO A 279 -4.96 19.32 19.74
N LEU A 280 -5.11 19.74 21.02
CA LEU A 280 -4.02 20.32 21.78
C LEU A 280 -2.88 19.32 22.03
N MET A 281 -3.22 18.06 22.25
CA MET A 281 -2.24 16.98 22.40
C MET A 281 -1.53 16.69 21.08
N VAL A 282 -2.25 16.73 19.94
CA VAL A 282 -1.67 16.59 18.59
C VAL A 282 -0.67 17.70 18.32
N ASP A 283 -1.02 18.96 18.61
CA ASP A 283 -0.14 20.10 18.45
C ASP A 283 1.13 19.98 19.31
N TRP A 284 0.98 19.50 20.55
CA TRP A 284 2.11 19.24 21.43
C TRP A 284 3.00 18.11 20.86
N ALA A 285 2.41 17.01 20.41
CA ALA A 285 3.14 15.90 19.83
C ALA A 285 3.94 16.34 18.59
N ALA A 286 3.32 17.10 17.68
CA ALA A 286 3.98 17.66 16.51
C ALA A 286 5.17 18.57 16.89
N LYS A 287 4.99 19.47 17.86
CA LYS A 287 6.05 20.37 18.34
C LYS A 287 7.22 19.66 19.03
N THR A 288 6.97 18.47 19.57
CA THR A 288 7.99 17.64 20.25
C THR A 288 8.59 16.57 19.34
N GLY A 289 8.25 16.57 18.04
CA GLY A 289 8.79 15.64 17.04
C GLY A 289 8.25 14.20 17.19
N GLN A 290 7.09 14.04 17.82
CA GLN A 290 6.45 12.72 17.90
C GLN A 290 5.71 12.39 16.60
N CYS A 291 5.76 11.14 16.20
CA CYS A 291 5.23 10.67 14.93
C CYS A 291 3.82 10.11 15.03
N PHE A 292 3.37 9.72 16.24
CA PHE A 292 2.02 9.18 16.44
C PHE A 292 1.50 9.39 17.86
N LEU A 293 0.18 9.39 17.99
CA LEU A 293 -0.55 9.29 19.25
C LEU A 293 -1.42 8.04 19.21
N GLN A 294 -1.27 7.18 20.21
CA GLN A 294 -2.16 6.04 20.41
C GLN A 294 -3.17 6.42 21.50
N LEU A 295 -4.42 6.60 21.12
CA LEU A 295 -5.50 6.73 22.09
C LEU A 295 -5.87 5.35 22.63
N LEU A 296 -5.99 5.22 23.95
CA LEU A 296 -6.57 4.02 24.55
C LEU A 296 -8.06 3.96 24.20
N PRO A 297 -8.75 2.80 24.40
CA PRO A 297 -10.13 2.63 23.96
C PRO A 297 -11.02 3.77 24.44
N VAL A 298 -11.83 4.30 23.53
CA VAL A 298 -12.73 5.44 23.74
C VAL A 298 -14.20 5.07 23.57
N ASN A 299 -14.45 3.77 23.37
CA ASN A 299 -15.79 3.25 23.15
C ASN A 299 -16.63 3.28 24.43
N ASP A 300 -17.94 3.23 24.25
CA ASP A 300 -18.90 3.27 25.36
C ASP A 300 -18.79 2.02 26.24
N THR A 301 -18.66 2.27 27.53
CA THR A 301 -18.57 1.27 28.60
C THR A 301 -19.79 1.33 29.53
N THR A 302 -20.77 2.21 29.25
CA THR A 302 -21.86 2.55 30.16
C THR A 302 -22.98 1.52 30.08
N MET A 303 -23.14 0.69 31.10
CA MET A 303 -24.22 -0.30 31.21
C MET A 303 -25.18 0.01 32.40
N ASN A 304 -24.64 0.19 33.59
CA ASN A 304 -25.40 0.39 34.84
C ASN A 304 -25.17 1.78 35.45
N ARG A 305 -24.40 2.64 34.81
CA ARG A 305 -24.07 4.02 35.23
C ARG A 305 -23.40 4.07 36.61
N ASN A 306 -22.39 3.22 36.80
CA ASN A 306 -21.59 3.19 38.02
C ASN A 306 -20.09 3.42 37.70
N TRP A 307 -19.31 3.75 38.73
CA TRP A 307 -17.90 4.10 38.57
C TRP A 307 -17.00 2.95 38.06
N HIS A 308 -17.39 1.70 38.21
CA HIS A 308 -16.65 0.55 37.66
C HIS A 308 -16.63 0.54 36.15
N GLU A 309 -17.58 1.22 35.51
CA GLU A 309 -17.71 1.31 34.05
C GLU A 309 -16.78 2.37 33.43
N SER A 310 -16.01 3.10 34.25
CA SER A 310 -14.96 3.98 33.74
C SER A 310 -13.72 3.26 33.17
N TYR A 311 -13.67 1.93 33.31
CA TYR A 311 -12.57 1.13 32.78
C TYR A 311 -12.66 1.00 31.26
N PRO A 312 -11.72 1.58 30.49
CA PRO A 312 -11.88 1.78 29.05
C PRO A 312 -11.83 0.47 28.24
N TYR A 313 -11.29 -0.61 28.83
CA TYR A 313 -11.15 -1.90 28.14
C TYR A 313 -12.38 -2.80 28.25
N ASN A 314 -13.43 -2.37 28.93
CA ASN A 314 -14.69 -3.10 29.10
C ASN A 314 -15.81 -2.49 28.24
N ALA A 315 -15.52 -2.18 26.98
CA ALA A 315 -16.49 -1.59 26.06
C ALA A 315 -17.66 -2.54 25.78
N ILE A 316 -18.87 -2.02 25.81
CA ILE A 316 -20.11 -2.74 25.46
C ILE A 316 -20.38 -2.72 23.96
N THR A 317 -19.71 -1.85 23.22
CA THR A 317 -19.85 -1.69 21.77
C THR A 317 -18.53 -1.20 21.15
N CYS A 318 -18.26 -1.62 19.93
CA CYS A 318 -17.12 -1.13 19.15
C CYS A 318 -17.48 0.07 18.25
N PHE A 319 -18.75 0.48 18.21
CA PHE A 319 -19.22 1.54 17.32
C PHE A 319 -19.53 2.85 18.06
N ALA A 320 -20.12 2.77 19.26
CA ALA A 320 -20.46 3.97 20.04
C ALA A 320 -19.25 4.49 20.82
N LEU A 321 -19.07 5.79 20.84
CA LEU A 321 -18.09 6.47 21.69
C LEU A 321 -18.66 6.72 23.09
N ASN A 322 -17.79 6.73 24.09
CA ASN A 322 -18.21 6.97 25.47
C ASN A 322 -18.62 8.44 25.64
N PRO A 323 -19.86 8.73 26.06
CA PRO A 323 -20.36 10.08 26.18
C PRO A 323 -19.64 10.93 27.25
N MET A 324 -18.91 10.31 28.18
CA MET A 324 -18.15 11.02 29.20
C MET A 324 -17.03 11.91 28.61
N TYR A 325 -16.62 11.68 27.37
CA TYR A 325 -15.58 12.46 26.69
C TYR A 325 -16.13 13.63 25.87
N ILE A 326 -17.44 13.86 25.90
CA ILE A 326 -18.08 14.98 25.21
C ILE A 326 -17.92 16.26 26.04
N ARG A 327 -17.46 17.35 25.40
CA ARG A 327 -17.48 18.67 26.01
C ARG A 327 -18.90 19.23 25.95
N LEU A 328 -19.59 19.27 27.08
CA LEU A 328 -21.00 19.65 27.15
C LEU A 328 -21.25 21.07 26.68
N GLU A 329 -20.34 22.02 26.95
CA GLU A 329 -20.43 23.40 26.50
C GLU A 329 -20.43 23.57 24.98
N GLU A 330 -19.88 22.63 24.24
CA GLU A 330 -19.85 22.62 22.77
C GLU A 330 -21.10 21.96 22.18
N VAL A 331 -21.87 21.21 22.95
CA VAL A 331 -23.14 20.60 22.51
C VAL A 331 -24.28 21.63 22.53
N GLY A 332 -24.30 22.51 23.51
CA GLY A 332 -25.30 23.56 23.63
C GLY A 332 -25.36 24.18 25.01
N VAL A 333 -26.18 25.21 25.14
CA VAL A 333 -26.43 25.91 26.39
C VAL A 333 -27.83 25.56 26.88
N LEU A 334 -27.94 25.17 28.18
CA LEU A 334 -29.23 24.98 28.80
C LEU A 334 -29.99 26.31 28.83
N THR A 335 -31.16 26.36 28.28
CA THR A 335 -32.03 27.55 28.28
C THR A 335 -32.96 27.60 29.51
N ASP A 336 -33.15 26.46 30.18
CA ASP A 336 -33.96 26.33 31.38
C ASP A 336 -33.15 26.83 32.63
N LYS A 337 -33.66 27.88 33.25
CA LYS A 337 -33.02 28.49 34.41
C LYS A 337 -33.09 27.63 35.68
N GLU A 338 -34.02 26.69 35.79
CA GLU A 338 -34.09 25.76 36.91
C GLU A 338 -33.10 24.62 36.71
N ALA A 339 -33.02 24.04 35.52
CA ALA A 339 -32.01 23.06 35.18
C ALA A 339 -30.57 23.60 35.33
N MET A 340 -30.35 24.87 35.04
CA MET A 340 -29.04 25.52 35.25
C MET A 340 -28.64 25.67 36.73
N LYS A 341 -29.54 25.52 37.69
CA LYS A 341 -29.23 25.59 39.13
C LYS A 341 -28.83 24.23 39.71
N GLU A 342 -29.15 23.14 39.01
CA GLU A 342 -28.80 21.76 39.40
C GLU A 342 -27.42 21.37 38.86
N PHE A 343 -26.87 22.12 37.91
CA PHE A 343 -25.51 21.96 37.39
C PHE A 343 -24.57 23.01 38.00
#